data_fe003d52796e53b4ba342e40ff8006f2
#
_entry.id   fe003d52796e53b4ba342e40ff8006f2
#
_cell.length_a   1.000
_cell.length_b   1.000
_cell.length_c   1.000
_cell.angle_alpha   90.00
_cell.angle_beta   90.00
_cell.angle_gamma   90.00
#
_symmetry.space_group_name_H-M   'P 1'
#
loop_
_entity.id
_entity.type
_entity.pdbx_description
1 polymer ?
#
loop_
_entity_poly.entity_id
_entity_poly.type
_entity_poly.pdbx_seq_one_letter_code
_entity_poly.pdbx_strand_id
1 'polypeptide(L)'
;SRVTLVLEAGTYNISNSIKIPPHATIKGAGRNKTFIIQTGNYPIFTTVNSNSTPGNYADDSTSTSLTQAQDITLEGMTLQHNLGSFTGIELVSCKNSVFKNLQIKGPWTSGIGIVAASIGVSMDNLSTVVGCFNNLFDDVKIDGFAHGVKSDDDVYENTFTNCLFDLLSYGVWFGENTIVGAQGQSTGPQRNLFESSTFSNIDRNAIIFQTGRYNVSSNNKFLNVGNNGGTSTAAAYTIINSVQEGNKTCGDWFSRTNDLMLDTAFQTTPYISEVQGPIHSGYSFSNKIQTIQQNSFETIFRLPGDYTRTYIIEYQYKSNQVDAMRQGILEVIVNKSNDSVTYSDTYDYNGDAGIADKLELKAQLFDINSDTVNDTLAIRMKNTVVSENADFTYKVSIKN
;
A
#
# COMPACT_ATOMS: atom_id res chain seq x y z
N SER A 1 -10.08 34.29 9.99
CA SER A 1 -11.07 34.56 8.92
C SER A 1 -10.97 33.44 7.89
N ARG A 2 -12.10 32.98 7.37
CA ARG A 2 -12.12 32.00 6.28
C ARG A 2 -11.85 32.73 4.97
N VAL A 3 -10.97 32.19 4.16
CA VAL A 3 -10.67 32.69 2.80
C VAL A 3 -11.15 31.67 1.79
N THR A 4 -11.93 32.12 0.80
CA THR A 4 -12.33 31.28 -0.33
C THR A 4 -11.78 31.86 -1.63
N LEU A 5 -11.01 31.06 -2.34
CA LEU A 5 -10.52 31.36 -3.68
C LEU A 5 -11.24 30.44 -4.68
N VAL A 6 -11.92 31.03 -5.63
CA VAL A 6 -12.56 30.30 -6.73
C VAL A 6 -11.73 30.53 -8.00
N LEU A 7 -11.30 29.44 -8.61
CA LEU A 7 -10.56 29.44 -9.86
C LEU A 7 -11.49 29.01 -11.00
N GLU A 8 -11.60 29.85 -12.00
CA GLU A 8 -12.35 29.53 -13.20
C GLU A 8 -11.68 28.43 -14.04
N ALA A 9 -12.38 27.97 -15.05
CA ALA A 9 -11.79 27.06 -16.03
C ALA A 9 -10.60 27.73 -16.73
N GLY A 10 -9.47 27.05 -16.77
CA GLY A 10 -8.25 27.59 -17.40
C GLY A 10 -6.99 26.90 -16.88
N THR A 11 -5.87 27.35 -17.43
CA THR A 11 -4.55 26.85 -17.04
C THR A 11 -3.77 27.97 -16.33
N TYR A 12 -3.31 27.67 -15.12
CA TYR A 12 -2.55 28.57 -14.26
C TYR A 12 -1.13 28.04 -14.08
N ASN A 13 -0.18 28.69 -14.70
CA ASN A 13 1.24 28.35 -14.55
C ASN A 13 1.80 29.06 -13.31
N ILE A 14 2.45 28.29 -12.45
CA ILE A 14 3.10 28.79 -11.23
C ILE A 14 4.57 28.36 -11.22
N SER A 15 5.43 29.18 -10.61
CA SER A 15 6.87 28.88 -10.47
C SER A 15 7.30 28.73 -8.99
N ASN A 16 6.41 29.00 -8.07
CA ASN A 16 6.60 28.82 -6.62
C ASN A 16 5.40 28.10 -6.01
N SER A 17 5.57 27.55 -4.82
CA SER A 17 4.46 26.95 -4.08
C SER A 17 3.38 27.98 -3.72
N ILE A 18 2.13 27.56 -3.87
CA ILE A 18 1.01 28.29 -3.27
C ILE A 18 0.91 27.87 -1.81
N LYS A 19 1.12 28.82 -0.92
CA LYS A 19 1.02 28.61 0.53
C LYS A 19 -0.42 28.73 1.01
N ILE A 20 -0.90 27.69 1.70
CA ILE A 20 -2.31 27.58 2.10
C ILE A 20 -2.40 27.79 3.63
N PRO A 21 -3.00 28.90 4.07
CA PRO A 21 -3.21 29.14 5.49
C PRO A 21 -4.38 28.31 6.03
N PRO A 22 -4.51 28.17 7.36
CA PRO A 22 -5.66 27.56 7.99
C PRO A 22 -7.00 28.18 7.54
N HIS A 23 -8.03 27.38 7.50
CA HIS A 23 -9.41 27.76 7.13
C HIS A 23 -9.57 28.27 5.69
N ALA A 24 -8.65 27.96 4.80
CA ALA A 24 -8.72 28.32 3.39
C ALA A 24 -9.53 27.31 2.58
N THR A 25 -10.29 27.81 1.63
CA THR A 25 -10.94 26.99 0.60
C THR A 25 -10.45 27.44 -0.78
N ILE A 26 -9.94 26.50 -1.56
CA ILE A 26 -9.56 26.72 -2.96
C ILE A 26 -10.39 25.77 -3.82
N LYS A 27 -11.18 26.34 -4.71
CA LYS A 27 -12.09 25.60 -5.56
C LYS A 27 -11.88 25.92 -7.02
N GLY A 28 -11.61 24.89 -7.83
CA GLY A 28 -11.58 24.97 -9.29
C GLY A 28 -12.95 24.63 -9.91
N ALA A 29 -13.08 24.85 -11.19
CA ALA A 29 -14.28 24.55 -11.97
C ALA A 29 -14.45 23.04 -12.29
N GLY A 30 -13.50 22.20 -11.91
CA GLY A 30 -13.48 20.75 -12.12
C GLY A 30 -12.11 20.22 -12.58
N ARG A 31 -11.85 18.93 -12.34
CA ARG A 31 -10.58 18.26 -12.70
C ARG A 31 -10.14 18.46 -14.15
N ASN A 32 -11.06 18.46 -15.07
CA ASN A 32 -10.77 18.60 -16.49
C ASN A 32 -10.95 20.04 -17.01
N LYS A 33 -11.08 21.02 -16.12
CA LYS A 33 -11.37 22.40 -16.47
C LYS A 33 -10.39 23.40 -15.88
N THR A 34 -9.95 23.18 -14.64
CA THR A 34 -8.98 24.02 -13.95
C THR A 34 -7.68 23.25 -13.78
N PHE A 35 -6.60 23.78 -14.35
CA PHE A 35 -5.27 23.18 -14.29
C PHE A 35 -4.30 24.13 -13.59
N ILE A 36 -3.61 23.65 -12.57
CA ILE A 36 -2.49 24.36 -11.96
C ILE A 36 -1.22 23.60 -12.33
N ILE A 37 -0.35 24.25 -13.09
CA ILE A 37 0.89 23.64 -13.60
C ILE A 37 2.08 24.27 -12.92
N GLN A 38 2.83 23.48 -12.18
CA GLN A 38 4.09 23.89 -11.56
C GLN A 38 5.22 23.81 -12.60
N THR A 39 5.91 24.93 -12.80
CA THR A 39 7.05 25.06 -13.71
C THR A 39 8.39 25.23 -12.97
N GLY A 40 8.35 25.45 -11.67
CA GLY A 40 9.53 25.57 -10.80
C GLY A 40 9.76 24.31 -9.95
N ASN A 41 10.81 24.34 -9.16
CA ASN A 41 11.25 23.22 -8.33
C ASN A 41 10.63 23.27 -6.92
N TYR A 42 9.32 23.39 -6.84
CA TYR A 42 8.58 23.54 -5.57
C TYR A 42 7.33 22.68 -5.56
N PRO A 43 6.81 22.27 -4.39
CA PRO A 43 5.46 21.71 -4.31
C PRO A 43 4.44 22.66 -4.96
N ILE A 44 3.36 22.11 -5.51
CA ILE A 44 2.28 22.94 -6.05
C ILE A 44 1.58 23.68 -4.91
N PHE A 45 1.17 22.91 -3.88
CA PHE A 45 0.59 23.46 -2.66
C PHE A 45 1.42 23.05 -1.46
N THR A 46 1.57 23.96 -0.52
CA THR A 46 2.15 23.69 0.80
C THR A 46 1.26 24.31 1.87
N THR A 47 0.87 23.54 2.87
CA THR A 47 0.13 24.07 4.01
C THR A 47 1.06 24.85 4.96
N VAL A 48 0.55 25.89 5.58
CA VAL A 48 1.29 26.71 6.55
C VAL A 48 0.46 26.97 7.80
N ASN A 49 1.12 27.20 8.93
CA ASN A 49 0.44 27.50 10.18
C ASN A 49 -0.15 28.93 10.22
N SER A 50 -0.97 29.24 11.23
CA SER A 50 -1.69 30.52 11.35
C SER A 50 -0.78 31.72 11.66
N ASN A 51 0.47 31.48 12.09
CA ASN A 51 1.45 32.55 12.37
C ASN A 51 2.20 32.97 11.10
N SER A 52 1.98 32.27 10.00
CA SER A 52 2.60 32.58 8.71
C SER A 52 1.98 33.84 8.09
N THR A 53 2.82 34.67 7.52
CA THR A 53 2.42 35.84 6.73
C THR A 53 3.03 35.79 5.34
N PRO A 54 2.45 36.46 4.34
CA PRO A 54 3.02 36.51 3.01
C PRO A 54 4.49 36.98 3.04
N GLY A 55 5.39 36.14 2.53
CA GLY A 55 6.83 36.40 2.52
C GLY A 55 7.59 36.08 3.81
N ASN A 56 6.88 35.73 4.90
CA ASN A 56 7.48 35.31 6.15
C ASN A 56 6.66 34.16 6.76
N TYR A 57 6.90 32.94 6.26
CA TYR A 57 6.20 31.76 6.72
C TYR A 57 6.84 31.25 8.02
N ALA A 58 6.02 31.05 9.04
CA ALA A 58 6.48 30.51 10.31
C ALA A 58 6.96 29.07 10.11
N ASP A 59 8.05 28.75 10.80
CA ASP A 59 8.54 27.39 10.86
C ASP A 59 7.52 26.50 11.58
N ASP A 60 7.16 25.40 10.95
CA ASP A 60 6.15 24.48 11.45
C ASP A 60 6.60 23.69 12.69
N SER A 61 7.91 23.67 12.97
CA SER A 61 8.44 23.09 14.22
C SER A 61 7.88 23.76 15.48
N THR A 62 7.34 24.99 15.34
CA THR A 62 6.69 25.76 16.43
C THR A 62 5.17 25.61 16.42
N SER A 63 4.60 24.83 15.51
CA SER A 63 3.16 24.64 15.42
C SER A 63 2.61 23.97 16.67
N THR A 64 1.43 24.41 17.06
CA THR A 64 0.64 23.87 18.17
C THR A 64 -0.69 23.36 17.63
N SER A 65 -1.44 22.64 18.42
CA SER A 65 -2.81 22.21 18.06
C SER A 65 -3.76 23.35 17.69
N LEU A 66 -3.44 24.59 18.06
CA LEU A 66 -4.24 25.77 17.74
C LEU A 66 -3.73 26.51 16.50
N THR A 67 -2.44 26.44 16.22
CA THR A 67 -1.80 27.22 15.14
C THR A 67 -1.51 26.42 13.89
N GLN A 68 -1.49 25.08 13.96
CA GLN A 68 -1.21 24.21 12.82
C GLN A 68 -2.19 24.44 11.66
N ALA A 69 -1.79 24.04 10.47
CA ALA A 69 -2.66 24.02 9.29
C ALA A 69 -3.93 23.20 9.57
N GLN A 70 -5.11 23.77 9.33
CA GLN A 70 -6.36 23.09 9.63
C GLN A 70 -7.54 23.63 8.83
N ASP A 71 -8.61 22.82 8.73
CA ASP A 71 -9.87 23.19 8.10
C ASP A 71 -9.70 23.74 6.68
N ILE A 72 -8.76 23.15 5.93
CA ILE A 72 -8.47 23.50 4.54
C ILE A 72 -9.36 22.68 3.63
N THR A 73 -9.84 23.27 2.54
CA THR A 73 -10.53 22.56 1.47
C THR A 73 -9.86 22.83 0.14
N LEU A 74 -9.45 21.77 -0.56
CA LEU A 74 -9.05 21.82 -1.97
C LEU A 74 -10.01 20.98 -2.80
N GLU A 75 -10.59 21.57 -3.85
CA GLU A 75 -11.64 20.90 -4.62
C GLU A 75 -11.59 21.23 -6.11
N GLY A 76 -11.83 20.22 -6.95
CA GLY A 76 -12.26 20.40 -8.33
C GLY A 76 -11.18 20.93 -9.28
N MET A 77 -9.93 20.40 -9.24
CA MET A 77 -8.88 20.84 -10.14
C MET A 77 -7.87 19.73 -10.45
N THR A 78 -7.06 19.94 -11.48
CA THR A 78 -5.88 19.16 -11.80
C THR A 78 -4.63 19.91 -11.39
N LEU A 79 -3.80 19.26 -10.59
CA LEU A 79 -2.49 19.73 -10.18
C LEU A 79 -1.44 18.94 -10.98
N GLN A 80 -0.63 19.59 -11.77
CA GLN A 80 0.35 18.93 -12.63
C GLN A 80 1.76 19.44 -12.34
N HIS A 81 2.66 18.50 -12.12
CA HIS A 81 4.08 18.77 -11.96
C HIS A 81 4.84 18.19 -13.17
N ASN A 82 5.54 19.02 -13.92
CA ASN A 82 6.25 18.61 -15.14
C ASN A 82 7.75 18.37 -14.94
N LEU A 83 8.27 18.64 -13.75
CA LEU A 83 9.69 18.55 -13.45
C LEU A 83 9.96 17.48 -12.37
N GLY A 84 11.10 16.89 -12.43
CA GLY A 84 11.75 15.88 -11.59
C GLY A 84 11.21 15.58 -10.19
N SER A 85 12.06 15.62 -9.18
CA SER A 85 11.87 15.06 -7.85
C SER A 85 11.01 15.89 -6.90
N PHE A 86 9.78 16.27 -7.27
CA PHE A 86 8.97 17.19 -6.47
C PHE A 86 7.65 16.62 -6.00
N THR A 87 7.06 17.37 -5.07
CA THR A 87 5.81 17.02 -4.39
C THR A 87 4.62 17.76 -5.02
N GLY A 88 3.53 17.06 -5.26
CA GLY A 88 2.28 17.69 -5.69
C GLY A 88 1.67 18.54 -4.59
N ILE A 89 1.28 17.92 -3.47
CA ILE A 89 0.76 18.59 -2.27
C ILE A 89 1.64 18.23 -1.08
N GLU A 90 2.16 19.23 -0.40
CA GLU A 90 2.91 19.08 0.84
C GLU A 90 2.03 19.52 2.02
N LEU A 91 1.63 18.55 2.83
CA LEU A 91 0.87 18.77 4.04
C LEU A 91 1.83 18.79 5.23
N VAL A 92 2.00 19.94 5.81
CA VAL A 92 2.87 20.12 6.98
C VAL A 92 2.01 20.29 8.21
N SER A 93 2.04 19.31 9.12
CA SER A 93 1.23 19.29 10.35
C SER A 93 -0.25 19.68 10.12
N CYS A 94 -0.87 19.10 9.10
CA CYS A 94 -2.21 19.49 8.63
C CYS A 94 -3.31 18.61 9.25
N LYS A 95 -4.39 19.22 9.72
CA LYS A 95 -5.52 18.47 10.28
C LYS A 95 -6.90 18.92 9.76
N ASN A 96 -7.91 18.05 9.95
CA ASN A 96 -9.33 18.33 9.70
C ASN A 96 -9.61 18.92 8.31
N SER A 97 -8.83 18.53 7.30
CA SER A 97 -8.85 19.13 5.97
C SER A 97 -9.44 18.18 4.93
N VAL A 98 -10.00 18.74 3.88
CA VAL A 98 -10.70 17.98 2.83
C VAL A 98 -10.07 18.24 1.47
N PHE A 99 -9.66 17.16 0.82
CA PHE A 99 -9.10 17.12 -0.52
C PHE A 99 -10.03 16.28 -1.39
N LYS A 100 -10.78 16.90 -2.29
CA LYS A 100 -11.78 16.16 -3.04
C LYS A 100 -11.85 16.52 -4.51
N ASN A 101 -12.25 15.54 -5.32
CA ASN A 101 -12.38 15.71 -6.77
C ASN A 101 -11.12 16.35 -7.39
N LEU A 102 -9.95 15.81 -7.01
CA LEU A 102 -8.65 16.29 -7.49
C LEU A 102 -8.01 15.27 -8.43
N GLN A 103 -7.21 15.76 -9.38
CA GLN A 103 -6.19 14.95 -10.02
C GLN A 103 -4.82 15.55 -9.70
N ILE A 104 -3.92 14.74 -9.17
CA ILE A 104 -2.53 15.11 -8.88
C ILE A 104 -1.66 14.30 -9.83
N LYS A 105 -1.07 14.96 -10.81
CA LYS A 105 -0.37 14.35 -11.92
C LYS A 105 1.12 14.64 -11.86
N GLY A 106 1.90 13.58 -11.81
CA GLY A 106 3.36 13.63 -11.77
C GLY A 106 4.03 13.71 -13.14
N PRO A 107 5.36 13.74 -13.13
CA PRO A 107 6.18 13.93 -14.33
C PRO A 107 6.35 12.67 -15.19
N TRP A 108 5.69 11.57 -14.84
CA TRP A 108 5.81 10.35 -15.64
C TRP A 108 5.34 10.55 -17.06
N THR A 109 6.16 10.13 -18.00
CA THR A 109 5.80 10.07 -19.41
C THR A 109 6.22 8.72 -19.99
N SER A 110 5.46 8.23 -20.96
CA SER A 110 5.79 7.01 -21.70
C SER A 110 7.21 7.11 -22.26
N GLY A 111 8.10 6.18 -21.87
CA GLY A 111 9.49 6.12 -22.31
C GLY A 111 10.51 6.74 -21.36
N ILE A 112 10.11 7.57 -20.39
CA ILE A 112 11.01 8.11 -19.36
C ILE A 112 10.88 7.32 -18.05
N GLY A 113 9.73 6.71 -17.82
CA GLY A 113 9.43 6.00 -16.58
C GLY A 113 9.11 6.94 -15.41
N ILE A 114 9.11 6.40 -14.22
CA ILE A 114 8.82 7.12 -12.99
C ILE A 114 10.07 7.85 -12.53
N VAL A 115 9.95 9.15 -12.26
CA VAL A 115 11.05 9.96 -11.72
C VAL A 115 11.24 9.64 -10.24
N ALA A 116 12.42 9.17 -9.88
CA ALA A 116 12.79 8.86 -8.51
C ALA A 116 12.56 10.06 -7.58
N ALA A 117 12.10 9.77 -6.35
CA ALA A 117 11.81 10.75 -5.31
C ALA A 117 10.66 11.73 -5.57
N SER A 118 9.87 11.56 -6.64
CA SER A 118 8.65 12.35 -6.83
C SER A 118 7.51 11.83 -5.94
N ILE A 119 6.72 12.74 -5.37
CA ILE A 119 5.66 12.42 -4.40
C ILE A 119 4.36 13.13 -4.79
N GLY A 120 3.25 12.40 -4.85
CA GLY A 120 1.94 13.00 -5.12
C GLY A 120 1.46 13.86 -3.93
N VAL A 121 1.39 13.24 -2.75
CA VAL A 121 1.05 13.92 -1.49
C VAL A 121 2.09 13.53 -0.44
N SER A 122 2.80 14.52 0.10
CA SER A 122 3.66 14.37 1.27
C SER A 122 2.88 14.78 2.52
N MET A 123 3.00 13.98 3.57
CA MET A 123 2.36 14.25 4.87
C MET A 123 3.48 14.33 5.92
N ASP A 124 4.02 15.52 6.07
CA ASP A 124 5.16 15.76 6.92
C ASP A 124 4.78 16.39 8.27
N ASN A 125 5.62 16.16 9.25
CA ASN A 125 5.46 16.70 10.58
C ASN A 125 6.80 17.24 11.07
N LEU A 126 6.93 18.53 11.14
CA LEU A 126 8.13 19.18 11.67
C LEU A 126 8.08 19.38 13.20
N SER A 127 6.93 19.13 13.81
CA SER A 127 6.73 19.28 15.26
C SER A 127 6.56 17.92 15.92
N THR A 128 7.22 17.68 17.02
CA THR A 128 7.00 16.51 17.88
C THR A 128 5.65 16.51 18.60
N VAL A 129 4.86 17.57 18.46
CA VAL A 129 3.62 17.81 19.23
C VAL A 129 2.37 17.67 18.37
N VAL A 130 2.48 17.89 17.07
CA VAL A 130 1.35 17.90 16.14
C VAL A 130 1.69 17.17 14.83
N GLY A 131 0.80 16.32 14.37
CA GLY A 131 0.95 15.53 13.15
C GLY A 131 -0.07 15.88 12.06
N CYS A 132 -0.04 15.14 10.98
CA CYS A 132 -1.08 15.17 9.96
C CYS A 132 -2.20 14.19 10.34
N PHE A 133 -3.40 14.72 10.67
CA PHE A 133 -4.47 13.85 11.13
C PHE A 133 -5.87 14.32 10.75
N ASN A 134 -6.78 13.34 10.74
CA ASN A 134 -8.21 13.55 10.46
C ASN A 134 -8.44 14.32 9.14
N ASN A 135 -7.63 14.03 8.13
CA ASN A 135 -7.81 14.59 6.79
C ASN A 135 -8.58 13.59 5.91
N LEU A 136 -9.45 14.11 5.06
CA LEU A 136 -10.24 13.35 4.11
C LEU A 136 -9.73 13.59 2.69
N PHE A 137 -9.38 12.50 2.02
CA PHE A 137 -9.13 12.46 0.58
C PHE A 137 -10.28 11.70 -0.08
N ASP A 138 -11.14 12.38 -0.83
CA ASP A 138 -12.32 11.80 -1.47
C ASP A 138 -12.30 12.06 -2.98
N ASP A 139 -12.40 11.00 -3.77
CA ASP A 139 -12.32 11.07 -5.24
C ASP A 139 -11.04 11.79 -5.72
N VAL A 140 -9.90 11.41 -5.15
CA VAL A 140 -8.58 11.94 -5.53
C VAL A 140 -7.87 10.94 -6.42
N LYS A 141 -7.48 11.37 -7.62
CA LYS A 141 -6.60 10.60 -8.49
C LYS A 141 -5.16 11.08 -8.33
N ILE A 142 -4.25 10.16 -8.04
CA ILE A 142 -2.80 10.40 -7.96
C ILE A 142 -2.11 9.50 -8.98
N ASP A 143 -1.43 10.09 -9.96
CA ASP A 143 -0.78 9.33 -11.02
C ASP A 143 0.58 9.89 -11.42
N GLY A 144 1.50 9.00 -11.81
CA GLY A 144 2.77 9.37 -12.42
C GLY A 144 3.88 9.79 -11.45
N PHE A 145 3.87 9.31 -10.20
CA PHE A 145 4.89 9.60 -9.19
C PHE A 145 5.65 8.35 -8.74
N ALA A 146 6.80 8.55 -8.11
CA ALA A 146 7.47 7.46 -7.39
C ALA A 146 6.63 7.01 -6.17
N HIS A 147 6.06 7.96 -5.43
CA HIS A 147 5.16 7.68 -4.31
C HIS A 147 3.84 8.43 -4.52
N GLY A 148 2.73 7.74 -4.41
CA GLY A 148 1.42 8.39 -4.45
C GLY A 148 1.21 9.24 -3.21
N VAL A 149 1.24 8.61 -2.04
CA VAL A 149 1.25 9.29 -0.74
C VAL A 149 2.46 8.81 0.05
N LYS A 150 3.20 9.73 0.63
CA LYS A 150 4.34 9.42 1.49
C LYS A 150 4.27 10.19 2.79
N SER A 151 4.56 9.52 3.90
CA SER A 151 4.85 10.13 5.18
C SER A 151 6.02 9.43 5.84
N ASP A 152 6.92 10.22 6.41
CA ASP A 152 8.02 9.74 7.25
C ASP A 152 7.72 9.97 8.74
N ASP A 153 6.52 10.45 9.08
CA ASP A 153 6.14 10.95 10.42
C ASP A 153 4.79 10.43 10.92
N ASP A 154 4.35 11.01 12.03
CA ASP A 154 3.09 10.69 12.68
C ASP A 154 1.88 11.14 11.85
N VAL A 155 1.23 10.19 11.22
CA VAL A 155 -0.02 10.40 10.50
C VAL A 155 -1.09 9.48 11.07
N TYR A 156 -2.21 10.04 11.48
CA TYR A 156 -3.26 9.25 12.11
C TYR A 156 -4.66 9.73 11.75
N GLU A 157 -5.59 8.77 11.73
CA GLU A 157 -7.02 9.04 11.47
C GLU A 157 -7.30 9.72 10.11
N ASN A 158 -6.41 9.57 9.13
CA ASN A 158 -6.68 10.06 7.77
C ASN A 158 -7.50 9.04 6.99
N THR A 159 -8.40 9.52 6.15
CA THR A 159 -9.26 8.68 5.31
C THR A 159 -9.00 8.95 3.83
N PHE A 160 -8.77 7.87 3.08
CA PHE A 160 -8.67 7.88 1.62
C PHE A 160 -9.82 7.03 1.07
N THR A 161 -10.80 7.68 0.48
CA THR A 161 -12.00 7.02 -0.04
C THR A 161 -12.21 7.35 -1.51
N ASN A 162 -12.68 6.37 -2.30
CA ASN A 162 -12.91 6.53 -3.73
C ASN A 162 -11.67 7.02 -4.53
N CYS A 163 -10.48 6.85 -3.98
CA CYS A 163 -9.25 7.33 -4.61
C CYS A 163 -8.76 6.39 -5.71
N LEU A 164 -7.98 6.93 -6.65
CA LEU A 164 -7.28 6.16 -7.66
C LEU A 164 -5.78 6.45 -7.58
N PHE A 165 -5.02 5.43 -7.24
CA PHE A 165 -3.55 5.40 -7.26
C PHE A 165 -3.10 4.66 -8.50
N ASP A 166 -2.50 5.34 -9.48
CA ASP A 166 -2.22 4.75 -10.79
C ASP A 166 -0.84 5.15 -11.33
N LEU A 167 -0.16 4.24 -12.00
CA LEU A 167 1.17 4.49 -12.59
C LEU A 167 2.19 5.02 -11.55
N LEU A 168 2.38 4.27 -10.46
CA LEU A 168 3.25 4.65 -9.36
C LEU A 168 4.29 3.56 -9.09
N SER A 169 5.44 3.92 -8.50
CA SER A 169 6.33 2.89 -7.93
C SER A 169 5.75 2.35 -6.63
N TYR A 170 5.27 3.22 -5.77
CA TYR A 170 4.60 2.91 -4.52
C TYR A 170 3.28 3.68 -4.42
N GLY A 171 2.21 3.01 -4.05
CA GLY A 171 0.92 3.69 -3.88
C GLY A 171 0.93 4.57 -2.64
N VAL A 172 1.01 3.98 -1.47
CA VAL A 172 1.11 4.65 -0.16
C VAL A 172 2.31 4.11 0.58
N TRP A 173 3.13 4.99 1.10
CA TRP A 173 4.25 4.64 1.97
C TRP A 173 4.16 5.47 3.25
N PHE A 174 3.67 4.85 4.31
CA PHE A 174 3.72 5.38 5.65
C PHE A 174 4.96 4.81 6.34
N GLY A 175 5.99 5.63 6.36
CA GLY A 175 7.34 5.22 6.58
C GLY A 175 7.85 5.36 7.98
N GLU A 176 9.13 5.42 7.99
CA GLU A 176 10.03 5.38 9.09
C GLU A 176 9.85 6.60 9.99
N ASN A 177 9.22 6.42 11.13
CA ASN A 177 9.31 7.45 12.15
C ASN A 177 10.62 7.26 12.92
N THR A 178 11.60 8.06 12.60
CA THR A 178 12.83 8.21 13.39
C THR A 178 12.66 9.11 14.61
N ILE A 179 11.54 9.82 14.70
CA ILE A 179 11.21 10.67 15.82
C ILE A 179 10.60 9.80 16.92
N VAL A 180 11.42 9.40 17.84
CA VAL A 180 10.95 8.84 19.11
C VAL A 180 10.21 9.98 19.83
N GLY A 181 8.89 9.87 19.97
CA GLY A 181 8.08 10.83 20.69
C GLY A 181 8.66 11.09 22.09
N ALA A 182 8.33 12.21 22.69
CA ALA A 182 8.85 12.64 24.01
C ALA A 182 8.69 11.61 25.15
N GLN A 183 8.03 10.49 24.88
CA GLN A 183 7.85 9.35 25.80
C GLN A 183 8.54 8.05 25.34
N GLY A 184 9.42 8.11 24.35
CA GLY A 184 10.15 6.92 23.88
C GLY A 184 9.29 5.90 23.12
N GLN A 185 8.07 6.23 22.74
CA GLN A 185 7.21 5.38 21.92
C GLN A 185 7.19 5.90 20.48
N SER A 186 7.56 5.04 19.56
CA SER A 186 7.29 5.28 18.14
C SER A 186 5.78 5.35 17.95
N THR A 187 5.30 6.48 17.51
CA THR A 187 3.86 6.70 17.31
C THR A 187 3.42 6.47 15.88
N GLY A 188 4.22 6.03 14.99
CA GLY A 188 3.96 5.68 13.58
C GLY A 188 2.53 5.86 13.03
N PRO A 189 2.26 5.63 11.77
CA PRO A 189 0.92 5.84 11.20
C PRO A 189 -0.15 4.99 11.91
N GLN A 190 -1.22 5.63 12.39
CA GLN A 190 -2.24 4.98 13.19
C GLN A 190 -3.65 5.29 12.71
N ARG A 191 -4.53 4.26 12.74
CA ARG A 191 -5.96 4.40 12.46
C ARG A 191 -6.29 5.09 11.13
N ASN A 192 -5.40 4.99 10.14
CA ASN A 192 -5.70 5.49 8.81
C ASN A 192 -6.58 4.49 8.07
N LEU A 193 -7.52 5.00 7.28
CA LEU A 193 -8.48 4.20 6.53
C LEU A 193 -8.27 4.40 5.03
N PHE A 194 -8.12 3.31 4.31
CA PHE A 194 -8.17 3.25 2.85
C PHE A 194 -9.39 2.44 2.48
N GLU A 195 -10.37 3.06 1.83
CA GLU A 195 -11.59 2.35 1.47
C GLU A 195 -12.08 2.66 0.06
N SER A 196 -12.72 1.68 -0.56
CA SER A 196 -13.37 1.83 -1.87
C SER A 196 -12.46 2.44 -2.94
N SER A 197 -11.14 2.33 -2.75
CA SER A 197 -10.11 2.93 -3.61
C SER A 197 -9.52 1.90 -4.56
N THR A 198 -8.86 2.38 -5.61
CA THR A 198 -8.20 1.52 -6.60
C THR A 198 -6.71 1.81 -6.63
N PHE A 199 -5.91 0.77 -6.49
CA PHE A 199 -4.46 0.77 -6.70
C PHE A 199 -4.19 0.03 -8.01
N SER A 200 -3.71 0.74 -9.01
CA SER A 200 -3.57 0.21 -10.37
C SER A 200 -2.20 0.50 -10.94
N ASN A 201 -1.61 -0.46 -11.65
CA ASN A 201 -0.30 -0.29 -12.29
C ASN A 201 0.76 0.23 -11.32
N ILE A 202 0.88 -0.41 -10.18
CA ILE A 202 1.89 -0.09 -9.16
C ILE A 202 3.09 -1.01 -9.39
N ASP A 203 4.26 -0.42 -9.63
CA ASP A 203 5.46 -1.19 -9.96
C ASP A 203 5.93 -2.09 -8.82
N ARG A 204 5.79 -1.61 -7.58
CA ARG A 204 6.26 -2.31 -6.38
C ARG A 204 5.09 -2.57 -5.42
N ASN A 205 4.93 -1.75 -4.41
CA ASN A 205 3.98 -2.00 -3.32
C ASN A 205 2.83 -1.00 -3.35
N ALA A 206 1.61 -1.48 -3.21
CA ALA A 206 0.47 -0.59 -3.18
C ALA A 206 0.35 0.13 -1.83
N ILE A 207 0.49 -0.57 -0.71
CA ILE A 207 0.45 0.02 0.62
C ILE A 207 1.63 -0.52 1.45
N ILE A 208 2.42 0.38 2.01
CA ILE A 208 3.51 0.08 2.94
C ILE A 208 3.22 0.75 4.28
N PHE A 209 3.22 -0.04 5.34
CA PHE A 209 3.30 0.44 6.71
C PHE A 209 4.66 0.04 7.27
N GLN A 210 5.54 0.99 7.43
CA GLN A 210 6.87 0.73 7.97
C GLN A 210 6.85 0.63 9.49
N THR A 211 6.04 1.45 10.13
CA THR A 211 5.61 1.34 11.52
C THR A 211 4.14 1.71 11.57
N GLY A 212 3.36 1.18 12.48
CA GLY A 212 1.99 1.65 12.57
C GLY A 212 0.98 0.68 13.14
N ARG A 213 -0.14 1.19 13.61
CA ARG A 213 -1.15 0.43 14.33
C ARG A 213 -2.56 0.75 13.85
N TYR A 214 -3.41 -0.26 13.85
CA TYR A 214 -4.86 -0.12 13.60
C TYR A 214 -5.22 0.55 12.28
N ASN A 215 -4.32 0.52 11.27
CA ASN A 215 -4.66 1.00 9.94
C ASN A 215 -5.56 -0.02 9.22
N VAL A 216 -6.47 0.47 8.42
CA VAL A 216 -7.49 -0.37 7.76
C VAL A 216 -7.47 -0.16 6.25
N SER A 217 -7.46 -1.27 5.52
CA SER A 217 -7.74 -1.32 4.08
C SER A 217 -9.07 -2.05 3.89
N SER A 218 -10.03 -1.43 3.19
CA SER A 218 -11.38 -1.97 3.07
C SER A 218 -11.97 -1.77 1.69
N ASN A 219 -12.46 -2.86 1.09
CA ASN A 219 -13.15 -2.84 -0.20
C ASN A 219 -12.36 -2.17 -1.34
N ASN A 220 -11.03 -2.19 -1.26
CA ASN A 220 -10.16 -1.64 -2.30
C ASN A 220 -9.95 -2.63 -3.44
N LYS A 221 -9.53 -2.11 -4.59
CA LYS A 221 -9.13 -2.90 -5.75
C LYS A 221 -7.64 -2.75 -5.99
N PHE A 222 -6.95 -3.87 -6.04
CA PHE A 222 -5.52 -3.95 -6.36
C PHE A 222 -5.36 -4.60 -7.72
N LEU A 223 -4.97 -3.80 -8.71
CA LEU A 223 -4.91 -4.20 -10.12
C LEU A 223 -3.50 -4.05 -10.65
N ASN A 224 -2.87 -5.13 -11.05
CA ASN A 224 -1.53 -5.08 -11.65
C ASN A 224 -0.49 -4.45 -10.71
N VAL A 225 -0.37 -4.99 -9.51
CA VAL A 225 0.57 -4.53 -8.47
C VAL A 225 1.78 -5.45 -8.42
N GLY A 226 2.98 -4.89 -8.41
CA GLY A 226 4.24 -5.61 -8.27
C GLY A 226 4.69 -6.38 -9.51
N ASN A 227 4.10 -6.16 -10.67
CA ASN A 227 4.39 -6.92 -11.88
C ASN A 227 5.57 -6.39 -12.70
N ASN A 228 6.14 -5.27 -12.34
CA ASN A 228 7.20 -4.66 -13.11
C ASN A 228 8.58 -4.97 -12.50
N GLY A 229 9.19 -6.01 -13.01
CA GLY A 229 10.64 -6.14 -12.94
C GLY A 229 11.25 -6.90 -11.78
N GLY A 230 10.66 -8.01 -11.36
CA GLY A 230 11.45 -9.07 -10.71
C GLY A 230 12.06 -8.74 -9.34
N THR A 231 11.53 -7.80 -8.61
CA THR A 231 11.91 -7.63 -7.22
C THR A 231 11.07 -8.56 -6.36
N SER A 232 11.73 -9.44 -5.63
CA SER A 232 11.11 -10.37 -4.67
C SER A 232 10.34 -9.67 -3.52
N THR A 233 10.26 -8.36 -3.57
CA THR A 233 9.72 -7.50 -2.50
C THR A 233 8.48 -6.71 -2.90
N ALA A 234 7.83 -7.06 -4.00
CA ALA A 234 6.66 -6.34 -4.50
C ALA A 234 5.36 -7.03 -4.08
N ALA A 235 4.51 -6.35 -3.36
CA ALA A 235 3.25 -6.89 -2.83
C ALA A 235 2.14 -5.85 -2.75
N ALA A 236 0.88 -6.28 -2.60
CA ALA A 236 -0.22 -5.36 -2.29
C ALA A 236 0.04 -4.64 -0.97
N TYR A 237 0.40 -5.39 0.06
CA TYR A 237 0.77 -4.85 1.36
C TYR A 237 2.19 -5.23 1.71
N THR A 238 2.92 -4.30 2.25
CA THR A 238 4.21 -4.56 2.89
C THR A 238 4.21 -3.95 4.27
N ILE A 239 4.62 -4.72 5.23
CA ILE A 239 4.68 -4.33 6.61
C ILE A 239 6.13 -4.51 7.04
N ILE A 240 6.72 -3.44 7.54
CA ILE A 240 8.13 -3.39 7.85
C ILE A 240 8.28 -2.82 9.26
N ASN A 241 8.69 -3.56 10.24
CA ASN A 241 9.13 -3.13 11.55
C ASN A 241 8.27 -3.51 12.78
N SER A 242 8.91 -3.56 13.92
CA SER A 242 8.58 -4.28 15.15
C SER A 242 7.41 -3.74 16.00
N VAL A 243 6.79 -2.64 15.64
CA VAL A 243 5.72 -2.04 16.45
C VAL A 243 4.46 -1.91 15.62
N GLN A 244 3.90 -3.04 15.22
CA GLN A 244 2.70 -3.06 14.41
C GLN A 244 1.62 -3.91 15.08
N GLU A 245 0.49 -3.33 15.29
CA GLU A 245 -0.60 -3.96 16.00
C GLU A 245 -1.92 -3.59 15.34
N GLY A 246 -2.80 -4.57 15.16
CA GLY A 246 -4.17 -4.34 14.77
C GLY A 246 -4.41 -3.76 13.36
N ASN A 247 -3.40 -3.78 12.46
CA ASN A 247 -3.63 -3.42 11.07
C ASN A 247 -4.55 -4.46 10.41
N LYS A 248 -5.52 -4.01 9.60
CA LYS A 248 -6.55 -4.87 9.03
C LYS A 248 -6.73 -4.68 7.54
N THR A 249 -7.11 -5.75 6.85
CA THR A 249 -7.66 -5.69 5.50
C THR A 249 -8.99 -6.43 5.47
N CYS A 250 -10.00 -5.86 4.85
CA CYS A 250 -11.29 -6.49 4.70
C CYS A 250 -11.97 -6.14 3.37
N GLY A 251 -12.51 -7.14 2.69
CA GLY A 251 -13.24 -6.95 1.46
C GLY A 251 -12.42 -6.48 0.26
N ASP A 252 -11.10 -6.50 0.33
CA ASP A 252 -10.23 -6.06 -0.75
C ASP A 252 -10.18 -7.09 -1.89
N TRP A 253 -10.11 -6.59 -3.11
CA TRP A 253 -10.10 -7.39 -4.33
C TRP A 253 -8.77 -7.25 -5.07
N PHE A 254 -8.21 -8.38 -5.51
CA PHE A 254 -6.90 -8.44 -6.13
C PHE A 254 -6.94 -9.05 -7.52
N SER A 255 -6.24 -8.47 -8.48
CA SER A 255 -6.05 -9.00 -9.82
C SER A 255 -4.66 -8.69 -10.34
N ARG A 256 -3.96 -9.70 -10.84
CA ARG A 256 -2.59 -9.59 -11.34
C ARG A 256 -1.64 -8.94 -10.31
N THR A 257 -1.80 -9.30 -9.06
CA THR A 257 -0.96 -8.83 -7.97
C THR A 257 0.09 -9.89 -7.69
N ASN A 258 1.36 -9.50 -7.61
CA ASN A 258 2.47 -10.44 -7.46
C ASN A 258 2.39 -11.21 -6.14
N ASP A 259 2.35 -10.51 -5.03
CA ASP A 259 2.12 -11.08 -3.70
C ASP A 259 1.06 -10.27 -2.97
N LEU A 260 0.28 -10.92 -2.11
CA LEU A 260 -0.74 -10.22 -1.33
C LEU A 260 -0.12 -9.45 -0.18
N MET A 261 0.80 -10.08 0.50
CA MET A 261 1.49 -9.53 1.63
C MET A 261 2.93 -10.00 1.60
N LEU A 262 3.83 -9.06 1.73
CA LEU A 262 5.23 -9.32 1.96
C LEU A 262 5.60 -8.78 3.33
N ASP A 263 6.04 -9.66 4.19
CA ASP A 263 6.78 -9.30 5.36
C ASP A 263 8.27 -9.30 4.98
N THR A 264 8.85 -8.12 4.87
CA THR A 264 10.25 -7.99 4.49
C THR A 264 11.16 -7.79 5.67
N ALA A 265 10.59 -7.60 6.83
CA ALA A 265 11.42 -7.24 7.93
C ALA A 265 11.03 -7.97 9.18
N PHE A 266 11.75 -8.97 9.52
CA PHE A 266 12.36 -8.83 10.82
C PHE A 266 11.39 -8.57 11.94
N GLN A 267 10.30 -9.40 12.11
CA GLN A 267 9.33 -8.93 13.04
C GLN A 267 8.72 -9.95 13.91
N THR A 268 8.83 -9.61 15.15
CA THR A 268 8.38 -10.34 16.32
C THR A 268 6.91 -10.14 16.64
N THR A 269 6.17 -9.35 15.89
CA THR A 269 4.76 -9.06 16.20
C THR A 269 3.85 -9.15 14.98
N PRO A 270 2.62 -9.61 15.16
CA PRO A 270 1.66 -9.80 14.07
C PRO A 270 1.19 -8.47 13.48
N TYR A 271 1.31 -8.33 12.21
CA TYR A 271 1.13 -7.06 11.48
C TYR A 271 -0.26 -6.83 11.01
N ILE A 272 -0.88 -7.88 10.54
CA ILE A 272 -2.27 -7.90 10.19
C ILE A 272 -2.90 -8.89 11.14
N SER A 273 -3.50 -8.40 12.20
CA SER A 273 -4.16 -9.23 13.20
C SER A 273 -5.41 -9.91 12.64
N GLU A 274 -5.95 -9.40 11.53
CA GLU A 274 -7.09 -9.99 10.85
C GLU A 274 -7.06 -9.63 9.37
N VAL A 275 -6.91 -10.63 8.50
CA VAL A 275 -7.48 -10.58 7.16
C VAL A 275 -8.95 -10.92 7.36
N GLN A 276 -9.76 -9.91 7.70
CA GLN A 276 -11.21 -10.07 7.82
C GLN A 276 -11.88 -9.95 6.47
N GLY A 277 -12.62 -10.92 6.19
CA GLY A 277 -13.38 -11.07 4.99
C GLY A 277 -12.81 -12.20 4.17
N PRO A 278 -13.62 -12.81 3.36
CA PRO A 278 -13.08 -13.74 2.42
C PRO A 278 -12.01 -12.95 1.69
N ILE A 279 -10.82 -13.43 1.68
CA ILE A 279 -10.01 -13.30 0.52
C ILE A 279 -10.98 -13.84 -0.53
N HIS A 280 -11.65 -12.96 -1.25
CA HIS A 280 -13.06 -13.15 -1.64
C HIS A 280 -13.34 -14.47 -2.30
N SER A 281 -14.36 -15.15 -1.81
CA SER A 281 -15.13 -16.11 -2.58
C SER A 281 -15.35 -15.59 -4.00
N GLY A 282 -14.65 -16.17 -4.98
CA GLY A 282 -14.89 -15.93 -6.37
C GLY A 282 -13.74 -15.36 -7.18
N TYR A 283 -12.64 -14.93 -6.58
CA TYR A 283 -11.48 -14.46 -7.34
C TYR A 283 -10.28 -15.36 -7.10
N SER A 284 -9.81 -15.97 -8.17
CA SER A 284 -8.51 -16.62 -8.18
C SER A 284 -7.45 -15.55 -8.05
N PHE A 285 -6.60 -15.68 -7.06
CA PHE A 285 -5.38 -14.91 -7.01
C PHE A 285 -4.54 -15.22 -8.24
N SER A 286 -4.01 -14.16 -8.82
CA SER A 286 -3.37 -14.10 -10.11
C SER A 286 -2.61 -15.36 -10.49
N ASN A 287 -2.74 -15.73 -11.73
CA ASN A 287 -1.81 -16.60 -12.40
C ASN A 287 -0.38 -16.14 -12.15
N LYS A 288 0.27 -16.75 -11.19
CA LYS A 288 1.70 -16.62 -11.05
C LYS A 288 2.32 -17.69 -11.91
N ILE A 289 3.07 -17.28 -12.94
CA ILE A 289 3.95 -18.22 -13.60
C ILE A 289 5.06 -18.53 -12.59
N GLN A 290 4.94 -19.69 -11.98
CA GLN A 290 5.87 -20.15 -10.98
C GLN A 290 6.83 -21.15 -11.63
N THR A 291 8.13 -20.91 -11.47
CA THR A 291 9.12 -21.94 -11.78
C THR A 291 9.06 -23.01 -10.70
N ILE A 292 8.66 -24.21 -11.09
CA ILE A 292 8.61 -25.36 -10.20
C ILE A 292 9.86 -26.21 -10.46
N GLN A 293 10.60 -26.49 -9.42
CA GLN A 293 11.82 -27.32 -9.52
C GLN A 293 11.52 -28.78 -9.31
N GLN A 294 12.24 -29.64 -10.00
CA GLN A 294 12.08 -31.10 -9.90
C GLN A 294 12.41 -31.64 -8.51
N ASN A 295 13.42 -31.11 -7.86
CA ASN A 295 13.98 -31.69 -6.63
C ASN A 295 14.04 -30.73 -5.45
N SER A 296 13.56 -29.50 -5.61
CA SER A 296 13.57 -28.50 -4.54
C SER A 296 12.21 -27.86 -4.38
N PHE A 297 11.81 -27.65 -3.13
CA PHE A 297 10.59 -26.90 -2.84
C PHE A 297 10.81 -25.41 -3.05
N GLU A 298 10.04 -24.83 -3.95
CA GLU A 298 9.97 -23.38 -4.16
C GLU A 298 8.82 -22.77 -3.38
N THR A 299 9.03 -21.62 -2.80
CA THR A 299 7.94 -20.91 -2.09
C THR A 299 7.02 -20.24 -3.08
N ILE A 300 5.74 -20.61 -3.02
CA ILE A 300 4.71 -20.03 -3.89
C ILE A 300 4.23 -18.70 -3.30
N PHE A 301 3.86 -18.71 -2.02
CA PHE A 301 3.43 -17.55 -1.28
C PHE A 301 3.62 -17.75 0.22
N ARG A 302 3.47 -16.67 0.97
CA ARG A 302 3.62 -16.65 2.42
C ARG A 302 2.35 -16.15 3.09
N LEU A 303 2.11 -16.65 4.31
CA LEU A 303 1.00 -16.26 5.18
C LEU A 303 1.54 -15.99 6.59
N PRO A 304 0.84 -15.23 7.42
CA PRO A 304 1.20 -15.07 8.82
C PRO A 304 1.24 -16.42 9.56
N GLY A 305 2.34 -16.71 10.23
CA GLY A 305 2.55 -17.94 11.01
C GLY A 305 2.58 -17.74 12.52
N ASP A 306 2.34 -16.53 12.97
CA ASP A 306 2.49 -16.04 14.34
C ASP A 306 1.30 -16.34 15.28
N TYR A 307 0.21 -16.91 14.75
CA TYR A 307 -0.96 -17.29 15.52
C TYR A 307 -1.38 -18.73 15.29
N THR A 308 -2.00 -19.30 16.30
CA THR A 308 -2.73 -20.57 16.15
C THR A 308 -3.97 -20.34 15.32
N ARG A 309 -4.03 -20.90 14.11
CA ARG A 309 -5.16 -20.77 13.18
C ARG A 309 -5.15 -21.83 12.09
N THR A 310 -6.26 -21.95 11.42
CA THR A 310 -6.43 -22.86 10.27
C THR A 310 -6.58 -22.06 8.99
N TYR A 311 -5.76 -22.38 7.99
CA TYR A 311 -5.88 -21.89 6.64
C TYR A 311 -6.49 -22.97 5.75
N ILE A 312 -7.46 -22.57 4.93
CA ILE A 312 -8.01 -23.39 3.84
C ILE A 312 -7.57 -22.74 2.54
N ILE A 313 -6.79 -23.48 1.76
CA ILE A 313 -6.21 -22.99 0.50
C ILE A 313 -6.79 -23.80 -0.62
N GLU A 314 -7.75 -23.24 -1.34
CA GLU A 314 -8.25 -23.79 -2.60
C GLU A 314 -7.25 -23.41 -3.68
N TYR A 315 -6.78 -24.36 -4.46
CA TYR A 315 -5.76 -24.10 -5.47
C TYR A 315 -6.04 -24.81 -6.79
N GLN A 316 -5.47 -24.25 -7.85
CA GLN A 316 -5.37 -24.88 -9.16
C GLN A 316 -3.93 -24.72 -9.68
N TYR A 317 -3.37 -25.83 -10.11
CA TYR A 317 -2.11 -25.90 -10.84
C TYR A 317 -2.40 -26.29 -12.28
N LYS A 318 -1.75 -25.62 -13.23
CA LYS A 318 -1.81 -25.96 -14.65
C LYS A 318 -0.40 -25.92 -15.23
N SER A 319 0.06 -27.04 -15.78
CA SER A 319 1.32 -27.10 -16.51
C SER A 319 1.26 -26.24 -17.77
N ASN A 320 2.34 -25.54 -18.07
CA ASN A 320 2.51 -24.80 -19.32
C ASN A 320 3.23 -25.62 -20.42
N GLN A 321 3.66 -26.84 -20.09
CA GLN A 321 4.40 -27.70 -21.00
C GLN A 321 3.59 -28.88 -21.52
N VAL A 322 2.69 -29.38 -20.71
CA VAL A 322 1.87 -30.56 -21.04
C VAL A 322 0.43 -30.32 -20.59
N ASP A 323 -0.47 -31.15 -21.15
CA ASP A 323 -1.89 -31.15 -20.72
C ASP A 323 -2.00 -31.84 -19.35
N ALA A 324 -1.67 -31.12 -18.30
CA ALA A 324 -1.78 -31.56 -16.91
C ALA A 324 -2.31 -30.44 -16.03
N MET A 325 -3.36 -30.75 -15.28
CA MET A 325 -3.99 -29.84 -14.35
C MET A 325 -4.32 -30.58 -13.06
N ARG A 326 -4.10 -29.93 -11.93
CA ARG A 326 -4.51 -30.39 -10.61
C ARG A 326 -5.24 -29.29 -9.88
N GLN A 327 -6.32 -29.63 -9.21
CA GLN A 327 -7.05 -28.72 -8.34
C GLN A 327 -7.28 -29.38 -6.99
N GLY A 328 -7.26 -28.61 -5.92
CA GLY A 328 -7.41 -29.19 -4.60
C GLY A 328 -7.60 -28.18 -3.49
N ILE A 329 -7.66 -28.74 -2.29
CA ILE A 329 -7.73 -28.00 -1.04
C ILE A 329 -6.60 -28.44 -0.16
N LEU A 330 -5.73 -27.48 0.18
CA LEU A 330 -4.69 -27.65 1.19
C LEU A 330 -5.20 -27.05 2.50
N GLU A 331 -5.49 -27.87 3.49
CA GLU A 331 -5.80 -27.44 4.85
C GLU A 331 -4.52 -27.38 5.67
N VAL A 332 -4.25 -26.23 6.27
CA VAL A 332 -3.04 -25.99 7.06
C VAL A 332 -3.42 -25.50 8.44
N ILE A 333 -2.95 -26.20 9.46
CA ILE A 333 -3.14 -25.83 10.87
C ILE A 333 -1.79 -25.37 11.43
N VAL A 334 -1.73 -24.12 11.82
CA VAL A 334 -0.61 -23.55 12.55
C VAL A 334 -0.92 -23.63 14.03
N ASN A 335 -0.03 -24.20 14.82
CA ASN A 335 -0.10 -24.21 16.27
C ASN A 335 1.10 -23.43 16.84
N LYS A 336 0.84 -22.19 17.21
CA LYS A 336 1.89 -21.30 17.72
C LYS A 336 2.40 -21.71 19.09
N SER A 337 1.59 -22.40 19.89
CA SER A 337 1.99 -22.82 21.25
C SER A 337 3.18 -23.79 21.26
N ASN A 338 3.38 -24.55 20.21
CA ASN A 338 4.49 -25.51 20.06
C ASN A 338 5.28 -25.31 18.75
N ASP A 339 5.06 -24.19 18.09
CA ASP A 339 5.77 -23.79 16.86
C ASP A 339 5.68 -24.85 15.76
N SER A 340 4.53 -25.46 15.60
CA SER A 340 4.31 -26.54 14.66
C SER A 340 3.27 -26.22 13.59
N VAL A 341 3.40 -26.88 12.46
CA VAL A 341 2.42 -26.85 11.38
C VAL A 341 2.07 -28.27 10.95
N THR A 342 0.78 -28.51 10.79
CA THR A 342 0.27 -29.72 10.15
C THR A 342 -0.56 -29.35 8.94
N TYR A 343 -0.55 -30.17 7.92
CA TYR A 343 -1.31 -29.91 6.72
C TYR A 343 -1.78 -31.22 6.07
N SER A 344 -2.89 -31.11 5.33
CA SER A 344 -3.41 -32.17 4.48
C SER A 344 -3.80 -31.58 3.13
N ASP A 345 -3.55 -32.34 2.07
CA ASP A 345 -3.84 -31.97 0.70
C ASP A 345 -4.81 -32.97 0.10
N THR A 346 -5.98 -32.48 -0.30
CA THR A 346 -7.00 -33.27 -0.99
C THR A 346 -7.21 -32.72 -2.38
N TYR A 347 -7.01 -33.51 -3.40
CA TYR A 347 -7.02 -33.04 -4.78
C TYR A 347 -7.57 -34.03 -5.79
N ASP A 348 -7.99 -33.46 -6.92
CA ASP A 348 -8.27 -34.16 -8.18
C ASP A 348 -7.31 -33.67 -9.27
N TYR A 349 -7.09 -34.49 -10.28
CA TYR A 349 -6.27 -34.10 -11.43
C TYR A 349 -6.88 -34.50 -12.75
N ASN A 350 -6.51 -33.81 -13.81
CA ASN A 350 -6.89 -34.10 -15.20
C ASN A 350 -5.67 -34.00 -16.11
N GLY A 351 -5.69 -34.73 -17.20
CA GLY A 351 -4.59 -34.80 -18.16
C GLY A 351 -3.50 -35.79 -17.74
N ASP A 352 -2.24 -35.42 -17.94
CA ASP A 352 -1.11 -36.32 -17.66
C ASP A 352 -0.91 -36.57 -16.15
N ALA A 353 -1.35 -37.73 -15.70
CA ALA A 353 -1.21 -38.18 -14.31
C ALA A 353 0.26 -38.31 -13.87
N GLY A 354 1.19 -38.57 -14.79
CA GLY A 354 2.61 -38.66 -14.54
C GLY A 354 3.20 -37.33 -14.10
N ILE A 355 2.51 -36.21 -14.29
CA ILE A 355 2.93 -34.87 -13.89
C ILE A 355 2.03 -34.28 -12.82
N ALA A 356 0.71 -34.29 -13.04
CA ALA A 356 -0.26 -33.70 -12.12
C ALA A 356 -0.25 -34.36 -10.72
N ASP A 357 -0.14 -35.70 -10.69
CA ASP A 357 -0.06 -36.47 -9.44
C ASP A 357 1.32 -36.38 -8.75
N LYS A 358 2.33 -35.87 -9.42
CA LYS A 358 3.69 -35.72 -8.90
C LYS A 358 3.98 -34.36 -8.30
N LEU A 359 3.00 -33.51 -8.26
CA LEU A 359 3.07 -32.24 -7.55
C LEU A 359 2.99 -32.47 -6.03
N GLU A 360 3.97 -32.03 -5.31
CA GLU A 360 3.99 -32.05 -3.84
C GLU A 360 3.85 -30.63 -3.29
N LEU A 361 2.85 -30.41 -2.46
CA LEU A 361 2.66 -29.20 -1.67
C LEU A 361 3.16 -29.41 -0.25
N LYS A 362 3.75 -28.38 0.32
CA LYS A 362 4.28 -28.38 1.69
C LYS A 362 3.95 -27.06 2.36
N ALA A 363 3.46 -27.13 3.60
CA ALA A 363 3.37 -25.99 4.49
C ALA A 363 4.53 -26.05 5.50
N GLN A 364 5.21 -24.94 5.72
CA GLN A 364 6.35 -24.87 6.62
C GLN A 364 6.44 -23.51 7.30
N LEU A 365 6.67 -23.52 8.61
CA LEU A 365 6.98 -22.30 9.36
C LEU A 365 8.45 -21.94 9.19
N PHE A 366 8.70 -20.65 9.11
CA PHE A 366 10.04 -20.06 9.00
C PHE A 366 10.19 -18.91 9.96
N ASP A 367 11.39 -18.81 10.49
CA ASP A 367 11.94 -17.60 11.06
C ASP A 367 12.64 -16.83 9.92
N ILE A 368 11.99 -15.78 9.41
CA ILE A 368 12.56 -14.97 8.33
C ILE A 368 13.60 -13.99 8.87
N ASN A 369 13.51 -13.65 10.14
CA ASN A 369 14.22 -12.54 10.76
C ASN A 369 15.43 -12.97 11.57
N SER A 370 15.63 -14.25 11.76
CA SER A 370 16.70 -14.77 12.62
C SER A 370 16.57 -14.33 14.09
N ASP A 371 15.33 -14.05 14.53
CA ASP A 371 15.03 -13.72 15.92
C ASP A 371 14.63 -14.93 16.77
N THR A 372 14.70 -16.11 16.17
CA THR A 372 14.30 -17.42 16.76
C THR A 372 12.80 -17.66 16.84
N VAL A 373 11.98 -16.82 16.25
CA VAL A 373 10.52 -16.97 16.21
C VAL A 373 10.06 -17.33 14.79
N ASN A 374 9.44 -18.49 14.63
CA ASN A 374 8.85 -18.90 13.36
C ASN A 374 7.50 -18.19 13.16
N ASP A 375 7.50 -17.02 12.56
CA ASP A 375 6.36 -16.12 12.38
C ASP A 375 5.76 -16.15 10.98
N THR A 376 6.38 -16.84 10.07
CA THR A 376 5.94 -16.91 8.67
C THR A 376 5.63 -18.33 8.25
N LEU A 377 4.41 -18.53 7.75
CA LEU A 377 3.98 -19.75 7.10
C LEU A 377 4.26 -19.66 5.60
N ALA A 378 5.17 -20.47 5.08
CA ALA A 378 5.39 -20.59 3.65
C ALA A 378 4.63 -21.79 3.06
N ILE A 379 3.91 -21.55 1.99
CA ILE A 379 3.36 -22.61 1.14
C ILE A 379 4.36 -22.82 0.00
N ARG A 380 4.83 -24.04 -0.09
CA ARG A 380 5.89 -24.45 -1.00
C ARG A 380 5.44 -25.56 -1.90
N MET A 381 6.04 -25.64 -3.08
CA MET A 381 5.70 -26.62 -4.10
C MET A 381 6.94 -27.15 -4.79
N LYS A 382 6.92 -28.41 -5.15
CA LYS A 382 7.84 -29.01 -6.13
C LYS A 382 7.08 -30.00 -7.01
N ASN A 383 7.62 -30.29 -8.17
CA ASN A 383 7.22 -31.46 -8.97
C ASN A 383 8.33 -32.51 -8.91
N THR A 384 8.01 -33.75 -8.65
CA THR A 384 9.03 -34.80 -8.48
C THR A 384 9.56 -35.36 -9.82
N VAL A 385 9.00 -34.96 -10.93
CA VAL A 385 9.33 -35.51 -12.27
C VAL A 385 9.92 -34.45 -13.20
N VAL A 386 9.45 -33.21 -13.14
CA VAL A 386 9.80 -32.17 -14.10
C VAL A 386 10.06 -30.82 -13.45
N SER A 387 11.01 -30.07 -13.99
CA SER A 387 11.16 -28.64 -13.73
C SER A 387 10.45 -27.86 -14.83
N GLU A 388 9.51 -27.00 -14.46
CA GLU A 388 8.69 -26.27 -15.44
C GLU A 388 8.24 -24.91 -14.90
N ASN A 389 7.75 -24.06 -15.81
CA ASN A 389 6.94 -22.92 -15.45
C ASN A 389 5.47 -23.35 -15.54
N ALA A 390 4.73 -23.15 -14.46
CA ALA A 390 3.32 -23.50 -14.38
C ALA A 390 2.50 -22.33 -13.87
N ASP A 391 1.22 -22.30 -14.26
CA ASP A 391 0.25 -21.39 -13.69
C ASP A 391 -0.27 -21.97 -12.38
N PHE A 392 -0.09 -21.23 -11.30
CA PHE A 392 -0.64 -21.60 -10.00
C PHE A 392 -1.62 -20.54 -9.53
N THR A 393 -2.85 -20.94 -9.33
CA THR A 393 -3.94 -20.09 -8.86
C THR A 393 -4.42 -20.59 -7.52
N TYR A 394 -4.67 -19.72 -6.58
CA TYR A 394 -5.09 -20.13 -5.24
C TYR A 394 -6.01 -19.10 -4.58
N LYS A 395 -6.77 -19.56 -3.62
CA LYS A 395 -7.63 -18.78 -2.74
C LYS A 395 -7.40 -19.23 -1.31
N VAL A 396 -7.17 -18.31 -0.41
CA VAL A 396 -6.95 -18.60 1.02
C VAL A 396 -8.16 -18.15 1.83
N SER A 397 -8.64 -19.01 2.72
CA SER A 397 -9.65 -18.69 3.73
C SER A 397 -9.09 -19.02 5.11
N ILE A 398 -9.43 -18.23 6.11
CA ILE A 398 -9.02 -18.46 7.50
C ILE A 398 -10.23 -18.95 8.29
N LYS A 399 -10.05 -20.07 9.00
CA LYS A 399 -11.00 -20.51 10.03
C LYS A 399 -10.43 -20.11 11.39
N ASN A 400 -11.19 -19.36 12.13
CA ASN A 400 -10.89 -19.03 13.52
C ASN A 400 -11.41 -20.15 14.44
#